data_bed6c1ae51d06f648b6c46334fcadbbd
#
_entry.id   bed6c1ae51d06f648b6c46334fcadbbd
#
_cell.length_a   1.000
_cell.length_b   1.000
_cell.length_c   1.000
_cell.angle_alpha   90.00
_cell.angle_beta   90.00
_cell.angle_gamma   90.00
#
_symmetry.space_group_name_H-M   'P 1'
#
loop_
_entity.id
_entity.type
_entity.pdbx_description
1 polymer ?
#
loop_
_entity_poly.entity_id
_entity_poly.type
_entity_poly.pdbx_seq_one_letter_code
_entity_poly.pdbx_strand_id
1 'polypeptide(L)'
;MLIFERSLKDESIDEIIEQAAIGRNLQVDDYAYRLASDVCGNLPWLDEAIASYSKKWKINRMSRVALSILRLSLWEIDHVDTVPAGASINEAVELAKKYGNDDDFSFVNGVLGAYVRRKDSSEQAGVEEKDITNHGNAEAEKVLDAPAEA
;
A
#
# COMPACT_ATOMS: atom_id res chain seq x y z
N MET A 1 -11.25 -5.62 -9.84
CA MET A 1 -12.46 -6.45 -9.88
C MET A 1 -12.35 -7.75 -9.09
N LEU A 2 -11.30 -8.56 -9.24
CA LEU A 2 -11.10 -9.83 -8.53
C LEU A 2 -11.15 -9.70 -6.99
N ILE A 3 -10.49 -8.69 -6.43
CA ILE A 3 -10.49 -8.44 -4.98
C ILE A 3 -11.90 -8.08 -4.48
N PHE A 4 -12.63 -7.31 -5.25
CA PHE A 4 -14.03 -6.99 -4.97
C PHE A 4 -14.90 -8.25 -4.98
N GLU A 5 -14.76 -9.11 -5.98
CA GLU A 5 -15.48 -10.38 -6.04
C GLU A 5 -15.15 -11.29 -4.85
N ARG A 6 -13.88 -11.37 -4.46
CA ARG A 6 -13.46 -12.11 -3.26
C ARG A 6 -14.13 -11.59 -1.99
N SER A 7 -14.40 -10.29 -1.89
CA SER A 7 -15.07 -9.70 -0.73
C SER A 7 -16.56 -10.07 -0.64
N LEU A 8 -17.14 -10.55 -1.71
CA LEU A 8 -18.55 -10.94 -1.80
C LEU A 8 -18.78 -12.45 -1.67
N LYS A 9 -17.73 -13.25 -1.81
CA LYS A 9 -17.80 -14.70 -1.88
C LYS A 9 -16.82 -15.34 -0.91
N ASP A 10 -17.17 -16.50 -0.37
CA ASP A 10 -16.28 -17.32 0.48
C ASP A 10 -15.29 -18.18 -0.33
N GLU A 11 -15.25 -18.01 -1.65
CA GLU A 11 -14.37 -18.73 -2.54
C GLU A 11 -12.92 -18.19 -2.45
N SER A 12 -11.94 -19.04 -2.73
CA SER A 12 -10.55 -18.63 -2.83
C SER A 12 -10.31 -17.72 -4.03
N ILE A 13 -9.22 -16.95 -4.01
CA ILE A 13 -8.86 -16.09 -5.15
C ILE A 13 -8.60 -16.92 -6.42
N ASP A 14 -8.05 -18.12 -6.27
CA ASP A 14 -7.78 -19.03 -7.40
C ASP A 14 -9.08 -19.50 -8.06
N GLU A 15 -10.08 -19.87 -7.27
CA GLU A 15 -11.41 -20.25 -7.78
C GLU A 15 -12.10 -19.09 -8.50
N ILE A 16 -11.99 -17.87 -7.98
CA ILE A 16 -12.55 -16.67 -8.61
C ILE A 16 -11.87 -16.38 -9.95
N ILE A 17 -10.55 -16.52 -10.02
CA ILE A 17 -9.78 -16.31 -11.26
C ILE A 17 -10.16 -17.37 -12.30
N GLU A 18 -10.28 -18.63 -11.90
CA GLU A 18 -10.71 -19.71 -12.79
C GLU A 18 -12.12 -19.48 -13.35
N GLN A 19 -13.07 -19.09 -12.50
CA GLN A 19 -14.42 -18.74 -12.91
C GLN A 19 -14.45 -17.54 -13.87
N ALA A 20 -13.63 -16.53 -13.62
CA ALA A 20 -13.51 -15.36 -14.47
C ALA A 20 -12.92 -15.72 -15.85
N ALA A 21 -11.94 -16.61 -15.89
CA ALA A 21 -11.35 -17.11 -17.13
C ALA A 21 -12.37 -17.88 -17.98
N ILE A 22 -13.16 -18.76 -17.36
CA ILE A 22 -14.16 -19.58 -18.05
C ILE A 22 -15.38 -18.75 -18.45
N GLY A 23 -15.95 -17.99 -17.51
CA GLY A 23 -17.24 -17.32 -17.70
C GLY A 23 -17.17 -16.03 -18.52
N ARG A 24 -16.05 -15.31 -18.46
CA ARG A 24 -15.88 -13.98 -19.06
C ARG A 24 -14.72 -13.91 -20.04
N ASN A 25 -14.08 -15.03 -20.31
CA ASN A 25 -12.85 -15.10 -21.13
C ASN A 25 -11.79 -14.07 -20.68
N LEU A 26 -11.70 -13.83 -19.37
CA LEU A 26 -10.75 -12.91 -18.78
C LEU A 26 -9.39 -13.60 -18.65
N GLN A 27 -8.39 -13.09 -19.36
CA GLN A 27 -7.01 -13.50 -19.15
C GLN A 27 -6.37 -12.66 -18.05
N VAL A 28 -5.97 -13.30 -16.97
CA VAL A 28 -5.26 -12.66 -15.85
C VAL A 28 -3.76 -12.92 -16.04
N ASP A 29 -2.99 -11.85 -16.24
CA ASP A 29 -1.54 -11.96 -16.35
C ASP A 29 -0.88 -12.31 -15.00
N ASP A 30 0.40 -12.68 -15.03
CA ASP A 30 1.14 -13.10 -13.84
C ASP A 30 1.24 -11.98 -12.78
N TYR A 31 1.33 -10.73 -13.21
CA TYR A 31 1.35 -9.58 -12.31
C TYR A 31 0.02 -9.42 -11.57
N ALA A 32 -1.09 -9.43 -12.29
CA ALA A 32 -2.42 -9.31 -11.70
C ALA A 32 -2.75 -10.49 -10.79
N TYR A 33 -2.34 -11.71 -11.15
CA TYR A 33 -2.50 -12.89 -10.32
C TYR A 33 -1.74 -12.76 -9.00
N ARG A 34 -0.45 -12.44 -9.05
CA ARG A 34 0.38 -12.27 -7.84
C ARG A 34 -0.14 -11.16 -6.94
N LEU A 35 -0.48 -10.02 -7.53
CA LEU A 35 -1.00 -8.89 -6.79
C LEU A 35 -2.32 -9.21 -6.08
N ALA A 36 -3.26 -9.83 -6.77
CA ALA A 36 -4.54 -10.24 -6.18
C ALA A 36 -4.36 -11.30 -5.08
N SER A 37 -3.48 -12.27 -5.28
CA SER A 37 -3.16 -13.32 -4.30
C SER A 37 -2.52 -12.74 -3.05
N ASP A 38 -1.55 -11.85 -3.20
CA ASP A 38 -0.86 -11.19 -2.09
C ASP A 38 -1.81 -10.31 -1.28
N VAL A 39 -2.65 -9.53 -1.95
CA VAL A 39 -3.67 -8.71 -1.28
C VAL A 39 -4.63 -9.57 -0.48
N CYS A 40 -5.16 -10.63 -1.06
CA CYS A 40 -6.10 -11.53 -0.38
C CYS A 40 -5.44 -12.30 0.78
N GLY A 41 -4.14 -12.57 0.70
CA GLY A 41 -3.36 -13.20 1.77
C GLY A 41 -3.01 -12.28 2.93
N ASN A 42 -3.18 -10.96 2.78
CA ASN A 42 -2.76 -9.96 3.76
C ASN A 42 -3.89 -9.00 4.19
N LEU A 43 -5.13 -9.41 4.08
CA LEU A 43 -6.30 -8.57 4.39
C LEU A 43 -6.29 -7.97 5.80
N PRO A 44 -5.95 -8.72 6.89
CA PRO A 44 -5.93 -8.15 8.24
C PRO A 44 -4.97 -6.98 8.38
N TRP A 45 -3.77 -7.09 7.83
CA TRP A 45 -2.78 -6.01 7.84
C TRP A 45 -3.23 -4.80 7.02
N LEU A 46 -3.77 -5.03 5.84
CA LEU A 46 -4.29 -3.98 4.96
C LEU A 46 -5.46 -3.24 5.62
N ASP A 47 -6.39 -3.95 6.21
CA ASP A 47 -7.56 -3.35 6.87
C ASP A 47 -7.16 -2.53 8.10
N GLU A 48 -6.19 -2.99 8.88
CA GLU A 48 -5.62 -2.22 9.99
C GLU A 48 -4.94 -0.93 9.50
N ALA A 49 -4.14 -1.01 8.44
CA ALA A 49 -3.51 0.14 7.83
C ALA A 49 -4.55 1.16 7.33
N ILE A 50 -5.57 0.71 6.61
CA ILE A 50 -6.66 1.56 6.13
C ILE A 50 -7.38 2.23 7.29
N ALA A 51 -7.72 1.49 8.33
CA ALA A 51 -8.40 2.02 9.52
C ALA A 51 -7.62 3.10 10.22
N SER A 52 -6.28 3.00 10.26
CA SER A 52 -5.42 3.99 10.89
C SER A 52 -5.39 5.33 10.18
N TYR A 53 -5.69 5.37 8.88
CA TYR A 53 -5.74 6.59 8.05
C TYR A 53 -7.14 7.11 7.75
N SER A 54 -8.17 6.36 8.11
CA SER A 54 -9.58 6.71 7.87
C SER A 54 -10.25 7.20 9.16
N LYS A 55 -9.79 8.32 9.70
CA LYS A 55 -10.23 8.84 11.01
C LYS A 55 -11.74 9.09 11.14
N LYS A 56 -12.44 9.33 10.04
CA LYS A 56 -13.87 9.66 10.02
C LYS A 56 -14.78 8.50 9.63
N TRP A 57 -14.23 7.40 9.09
CA TRP A 57 -15.00 6.31 8.50
C TRP A 57 -14.51 4.97 9.05
N LYS A 58 -15.42 4.20 9.61
CA LYS A 58 -15.14 2.81 9.98
C LYS A 58 -15.12 1.94 8.72
N ILE A 59 -14.23 0.95 8.66
CA ILE A 59 -14.11 0.02 7.52
C ILE A 59 -15.45 -0.62 7.14
N ASN A 60 -16.28 -0.98 8.12
CA ASN A 60 -17.59 -1.58 7.89
C ASN A 60 -18.62 -0.63 7.25
N ARG A 61 -18.34 0.67 7.20
CA ARG A 61 -19.19 1.70 6.55
C ARG A 61 -18.66 2.15 5.19
N MET A 62 -17.46 1.72 4.82
CA MET A 62 -16.91 2.00 3.49
C MET A 62 -17.65 1.20 2.43
N SER A 63 -17.76 1.75 1.22
CA SER A 63 -18.20 0.96 0.08
C SER A 63 -17.21 -0.17 -0.15
N ARG A 64 -17.69 -1.33 -0.58
CA ARG A 64 -16.81 -2.48 -0.90
C ARG A 64 -15.88 -2.19 -2.07
N VAL A 65 -16.31 -1.32 -2.99
CA VAL A 65 -15.49 -0.85 -4.10
C VAL A 65 -14.32 -0.03 -3.58
N ALA A 66 -14.58 0.99 -2.76
CA ALA A 66 -13.52 1.82 -2.17
C ALA A 66 -12.54 0.99 -1.33
N LEU A 67 -13.04 0.07 -0.51
CA LEU A 67 -12.20 -0.82 0.30
C LEU A 67 -11.32 -1.72 -0.57
N SER A 68 -11.84 -2.28 -1.65
CA SER A 68 -11.07 -3.12 -2.58
C SER A 68 -9.99 -2.33 -3.29
N ILE A 69 -10.27 -1.11 -3.71
CA ILE A 69 -9.31 -0.21 -4.34
C ILE A 69 -8.20 0.17 -3.35
N LEU A 70 -8.55 0.52 -2.13
CA LEU A 70 -7.58 0.86 -1.08
C LEU A 70 -6.65 -0.31 -0.74
N ARG A 71 -7.19 -1.50 -0.60
CA ARG A 71 -6.40 -2.72 -0.35
C ARG A 71 -5.37 -2.97 -1.44
N LEU A 72 -5.81 -2.91 -2.69
CA LEU A 72 -4.94 -3.08 -3.86
C LEU A 72 -3.84 -2.01 -3.92
N SER A 73 -4.23 -0.76 -3.80
CA SER A 73 -3.31 0.38 -3.97
C SER A 73 -2.30 0.50 -2.84
N LEU A 74 -2.69 0.24 -1.59
CA LEU A 74 -1.76 0.18 -0.46
C LEU A 74 -0.72 -0.90 -0.63
N TRP A 75 -1.12 -2.09 -1.04
CA TRP A 75 -0.18 -3.18 -1.30
C TRP A 75 0.80 -2.82 -2.42
N GLU A 76 0.30 -2.28 -3.51
CA GLU A 76 1.13 -1.85 -4.65
C GLU A 76 2.14 -0.77 -4.26
N ILE A 77 1.72 0.26 -3.52
CA ILE A 77 2.59 1.32 -3.02
C ILE A 77 3.71 0.78 -2.13
N ASP A 78 3.41 -0.21 -1.30
CA ASP A 78 4.36 -0.75 -0.33
C ASP A 78 5.32 -1.79 -0.91
N HIS A 79 4.88 -2.59 -1.87
CA HIS A 79 5.59 -3.79 -2.32
C HIS A 79 6.01 -3.79 -3.79
N VAL A 80 5.59 -2.81 -4.57
CA VAL A 80 5.92 -2.74 -6.01
C VAL A 80 6.72 -1.47 -6.30
N ASP A 81 8.03 -1.56 -6.15
CA ASP A 81 8.96 -0.42 -6.30
C ASP A 81 8.99 0.16 -7.71
N THR A 82 8.63 -0.63 -8.72
CA THR A 82 8.61 -0.20 -10.12
C THR A 82 7.44 0.72 -10.47
N VAL A 83 6.42 0.80 -9.60
CA VAL A 83 5.26 1.68 -9.78
C VAL A 83 5.37 2.86 -8.82
N PRO A 84 5.51 4.10 -9.32
CA PRO A 84 5.52 5.27 -8.45
C PRO A 84 4.22 5.41 -7.64
N ALA A 85 4.33 5.82 -6.37
CA ALA A 85 3.17 5.99 -5.50
C ALA A 85 2.11 6.93 -6.09
N GLY A 86 2.54 8.02 -6.73
CA GLY A 86 1.63 8.94 -7.41
C GLY A 86 0.83 8.29 -8.54
N ALA A 87 1.44 7.37 -9.28
CA ALA A 87 0.75 6.60 -10.33
C ALA A 87 -0.31 5.66 -9.74
N SER A 88 0.02 4.96 -8.65
CA SER A 88 -0.94 4.09 -7.94
C SER A 88 -2.12 4.88 -7.39
N ILE A 89 -1.87 6.04 -6.79
CA ILE A 89 -2.94 6.93 -6.28
C ILE A 89 -3.83 7.41 -7.41
N ASN A 90 -3.25 7.88 -8.50
CA ASN A 90 -4.00 8.38 -9.66
C ASN A 90 -4.90 7.30 -10.27
N GLU A 91 -4.39 6.11 -10.45
CA GLU A 91 -5.18 4.96 -10.94
C GLU A 91 -6.29 4.56 -9.97
N ALA A 92 -6.02 4.56 -8.67
CA ALA A 92 -7.01 4.29 -7.63
C ALA A 92 -8.16 5.29 -7.65
N VAL A 93 -7.86 6.57 -7.80
CA VAL A 93 -8.86 7.65 -7.91
C VAL A 93 -9.72 7.48 -9.16
N GLU A 94 -9.12 7.16 -10.30
CA GLU A 94 -9.85 6.89 -11.54
C GLU A 94 -10.78 5.67 -11.44
N LEU A 95 -10.33 4.59 -10.80
CA LEU A 95 -11.16 3.41 -10.54
C LEU A 95 -12.34 3.75 -9.61
N ALA A 96 -12.10 4.57 -8.56
CA ALA A 96 -13.15 5.00 -7.65
C ALA A 96 -14.19 5.88 -8.34
N LYS A 97 -13.78 6.76 -9.26
CA LYS A 97 -14.70 7.56 -10.08
C LYS A 97 -15.54 6.69 -11.01
N LYS A 98 -14.95 5.64 -11.58
CA LYS A 98 -15.60 4.78 -12.56
C LYS A 98 -16.58 3.79 -11.93
N TYR A 99 -16.22 3.19 -10.79
CA TYR A 99 -16.96 2.08 -10.19
C TYR A 99 -17.55 2.36 -8.82
N GLY A 100 -17.11 3.42 -8.14
CA GLY A 100 -17.54 3.78 -6.80
C GLY A 100 -18.70 4.78 -6.77
N ASN A 101 -19.06 5.19 -5.57
CA ASN A 101 -20.01 6.23 -5.32
C ASN A 101 -19.38 7.62 -5.49
N ASP A 102 -20.18 8.67 -5.51
CA ASP A 102 -19.75 10.05 -5.78
C ASP A 102 -18.63 10.54 -4.81
N ASP A 103 -18.63 10.07 -3.57
CA ASP A 103 -17.66 10.50 -2.55
C ASP A 103 -16.43 9.56 -2.46
N ASP A 104 -16.47 8.40 -3.09
CA ASP A 104 -15.42 7.37 -2.94
C ASP A 104 -14.05 7.84 -3.44
N PHE A 105 -14.00 8.57 -4.56
CA PHE A 105 -12.73 9.02 -5.11
C PHE A 105 -12.01 10.02 -4.20
N SER A 106 -12.72 10.92 -3.56
CA SER A 106 -12.17 11.88 -2.61
C SER A 106 -11.63 11.18 -1.36
N PHE A 107 -12.37 10.22 -0.86
CA PHE A 107 -11.99 9.40 0.28
C PHE A 107 -10.74 8.55 -0.01
N VAL A 108 -10.70 7.85 -1.14
CA VAL A 108 -9.56 7.07 -1.61
C VAL A 108 -8.31 7.94 -1.75
N ASN A 109 -8.43 9.09 -2.38
CA ASN A 109 -7.32 10.04 -2.52
C ASN A 109 -6.80 10.51 -1.16
N GLY A 110 -7.68 10.83 -0.23
CA GLY A 110 -7.33 11.28 1.12
C GLY A 110 -6.56 10.23 1.92
N VAL A 111 -7.02 8.99 1.92
CA VAL A 111 -6.39 7.87 2.65
C VAL A 111 -5.01 7.56 2.06
N LEU A 112 -4.92 7.38 0.75
CA LEU A 112 -3.65 7.05 0.09
C LEU A 112 -2.63 8.18 0.19
N GLY A 113 -3.06 9.43 0.04
CA GLY A 113 -2.19 10.59 0.22
C GLY A 113 -1.63 10.70 1.64
N ALA A 114 -2.44 10.47 2.66
CA ALA A 114 -1.99 10.45 4.05
C ALA A 114 -0.99 9.32 4.32
N TYR A 115 -1.23 8.15 3.77
CA TYR A 115 -0.33 7.00 3.88
C TYR A 115 1.06 7.30 3.31
N VAL A 116 1.12 7.81 2.09
CA VAL A 116 2.38 8.13 1.40
C VAL A 116 3.16 9.22 2.15
N ARG A 117 2.50 10.29 2.59
CA ARG A 117 3.16 11.37 3.36
C ARG A 117 3.79 10.86 4.66
N ARG A 118 3.15 9.94 5.35
CA ARG A 118 3.70 9.36 6.58
C ARG A 118 4.87 8.43 6.29
N LYS A 119 4.78 7.63 5.22
CA LYS A 119 5.87 6.75 4.78
C LYS A 119 7.11 7.59 4.46
N ASP A 120 6.99 8.63 3.65
CA ASP A 120 8.10 9.52 3.28
C ASP A 120 8.73 10.18 4.52
N SER A 121 7.93 10.63 5.47
CA SER A 121 8.42 11.24 6.71
C SER A 121 9.20 10.25 7.58
N SER A 122 8.78 8.99 7.62
CA SER A 122 9.48 7.95 8.39
C SER A 122 10.80 7.52 7.73
N GLU A 123 10.85 7.51 6.41
CA GLU A 123 12.08 7.24 5.68
C GLU A 123 13.12 8.35 5.85
N GLN A 124 12.69 9.62 5.83
CA GLN A 124 13.57 10.78 6.08
C GLN A 124 14.13 10.78 7.51
N ALA A 125 13.31 10.51 8.51
CA ALA A 125 13.76 10.42 9.90
C ALA A 125 14.78 9.28 10.11
N GLY A 126 14.61 8.16 9.45
CA GLY A 126 15.53 7.03 9.50
C GLY A 126 16.88 7.30 8.82
N VAL A 127 16.92 8.18 7.82
CA VAL A 127 18.16 8.61 7.15
C VAL A 127 18.94 9.58 8.05
N GLU A 128 18.28 10.54 8.68
CA GLU A 128 18.92 11.49 9.60
C GLU A 128 19.54 10.79 10.80
N GLU A 129 18.88 9.78 11.36
CA GLU A 129 19.41 9.01 12.50
C GLU A 129 20.65 8.19 12.12
N LYS A 130 20.71 7.65 10.92
CA LYS A 130 21.90 6.93 10.42
C LYS A 130 23.08 7.85 10.16
N ASP A 131 22.85 9.04 9.66
CA ASP A 131 23.90 10.02 9.41
C ASP A 131 24.51 10.56 10.71
N ILE A 132 23.71 10.78 11.74
CA ILE A 132 24.17 11.22 13.06
C ILE A 132 25.05 10.16 13.72
N THR A 133 24.69 8.90 13.67
CA THR A 133 25.47 7.81 14.24
C THR A 133 26.79 7.58 13.53
N ASN A 134 26.83 7.81 12.22
CA ASN A 134 28.08 7.68 11.46
C ASN A 134 29.06 8.84 11.72
N HIS A 135 28.59 10.05 11.90
CA HIS A 135 29.42 11.20 12.28
C HIS A 135 29.97 11.10 13.72
N GLY A 136 29.19 10.59 14.64
CA GLY A 136 29.63 10.37 16.03
C GLY A 136 30.74 9.33 16.13
N ASN A 137 30.71 8.27 15.37
CA ASN A 137 31.77 7.27 15.35
C ASN A 137 33.07 7.78 14.71
N ALA A 138 32.98 8.62 13.68
CA ALA A 138 34.15 9.19 13.03
C ALA A 138 34.90 10.20 13.96
N GLU A 139 34.19 10.97 14.74
CA GLU A 139 34.77 11.89 15.73
C GLU A 139 35.38 11.13 16.92
N ALA A 140 34.79 10.04 17.37
CA ALA A 140 35.32 9.19 18.41
C ALA A 140 36.64 8.51 18.03
N GLU A 141 36.77 8.06 16.77
CA GLU A 141 38.03 7.52 16.25
C GLU A 141 39.12 8.57 16.15
N LYS A 142 38.82 9.80 15.77
CA LYS A 142 39.78 10.91 15.72
C LYS A 142 40.30 11.30 17.10
N VAL A 143 39.47 11.26 18.13
CA VAL A 143 39.84 11.58 19.52
C VAL A 143 40.70 10.47 20.11
N LEU A 144 40.52 9.23 19.74
CA LEU A 144 41.31 8.08 20.20
C LEU A 144 42.71 8.03 19.61
N ASP A 145 42.92 8.56 18.38
CA ASP A 145 44.24 8.63 17.75
C ASP A 145 45.10 9.79 18.21
N ALA A 146 44.53 10.84 18.76
CA ALA A 146 45.26 12.04 19.24
C ALA A 146 46.19 11.81 20.46
N PRO A 147 45.92 10.91 21.42
CA PRO A 147 46.81 10.71 22.58
C PRO A 147 48.03 9.83 22.30
N ALA A 148 48.12 9.17 21.18
CA ALA A 148 49.19 8.22 20.90
C ALA A 148 50.51 8.89 20.45
N GLU A 149 50.53 10.19 20.17
CA GLU A 149 51.71 10.94 19.71
C GLU A 149 52.36 11.80 20.83
N ALA A 150 51.83 11.80 22.00
CA ALA A 150 52.42 12.50 23.15
C ALA A 150 53.28 11.56 23.98
#